data_c22a8c730e241aee99b8deb96f234778
#
_entry.id   c22a8c730e241aee99b8deb96f234778
#
_cell.length_a   1.000
_cell.length_b   1.000
_cell.length_c   1.000
_cell.angle_alpha   90.00
_cell.angle_beta   90.00
_cell.angle_gamma   90.00
#
_symmetry.space_group_name_H-M   'P 1'
#
loop_
_entity.id
_entity.type
_entity.pdbx_description
1 polymer ?
#
loop_
_entity_poly.entity_id
_entity_poly.type
_entity_poly.pdbx_seq_one_letter_code
_entity_poly.pdbx_strand_id
1 'polypeptide(L)'
;MIVFNYKVLLTINYIFLQAFLHYMSSKQILILIILLPFFVNGQFNDKKTYEIKKIEDAPIIDGNMNDKIWTELNIARDFTQISPNNGFSERPNQKTEVKICFDNKNIYFGVMMYDNYPDSILKELAVRDNNNANADQFAIYIDPFSNGQIEYELMVSAAGVQSDAKITTSSVDKSWDAVWNSSVKIYDNGWFLEVSIPFSQLRFPENIDYWSINMARGIRRYREDYSWNPINVEFSDFSLQAGILNGIKNINSPIRLSLMPYISIY
;
A
#
# COMPACT_ATOMS: atom_id res chain seq x y z
N MET A 1 -33.58 11.38 19.89
CA MET A 1 -32.33 11.62 19.16
C MET A 1 -31.78 12.96 19.65
N ILE A 2 -30.86 12.95 20.63
CA ILE A 2 -30.35 14.18 21.26
C ILE A 2 -29.07 14.55 20.47
N VAL A 3 -29.17 15.57 19.63
CA VAL A 3 -28.03 16.17 18.97
C VAL A 3 -27.29 17.03 20.01
N PHE A 4 -26.27 16.48 20.63
CA PHE A 4 -25.40 17.26 21.50
C PHE A 4 -24.61 18.25 20.64
N ASN A 5 -24.83 19.53 20.88
CA ASN A 5 -24.24 20.61 20.13
C ASN A 5 -22.74 20.71 20.49
N TYR A 6 -21.88 20.27 19.58
CA TYR A 6 -20.41 20.22 19.72
C TYR A 6 -19.80 21.58 20.17
N LYS A 7 -20.41 22.71 19.75
CA LYS A 7 -20.01 24.05 20.19
C LYS A 7 -20.21 24.28 21.70
N VAL A 8 -21.27 23.71 22.27
CA VAL A 8 -21.54 23.85 23.72
C VAL A 8 -20.50 23.07 24.51
N LEU A 9 -20.11 21.87 24.04
CA LEU A 9 -19.08 21.06 24.68
C LEU A 9 -17.70 21.74 24.68
N LEU A 10 -17.32 22.36 23.55
CA LEU A 10 -16.09 23.15 23.42
C LEU A 10 -16.08 24.37 24.34
N THR A 11 -17.21 25.07 24.46
CA THR A 11 -17.32 26.26 25.34
C THR A 11 -17.22 25.88 26.81
N ILE A 12 -17.85 24.78 27.22
CA ILE A 12 -17.77 24.24 28.58
C ILE A 12 -16.32 23.84 28.91
N ASN A 13 -15.66 23.11 28.04
CA ASN A 13 -14.24 22.71 28.22
C ASN A 13 -13.30 23.92 28.29
N TYR A 14 -13.54 24.96 27.48
CA TYR A 14 -12.74 26.20 27.51
C TYR A 14 -12.89 26.93 28.85
N ILE A 15 -14.11 27.04 29.39
CA ILE A 15 -14.39 27.68 30.69
C ILE A 15 -13.74 26.90 31.84
N PHE A 16 -13.84 25.58 31.81
CA PHE A 16 -13.18 24.70 32.81
C PHE A 16 -11.65 24.84 32.74
N LEU A 17 -11.09 24.90 31.55
CA LEU A 17 -9.65 25.07 31.34
C LEU A 17 -9.17 26.43 31.88
N GLN A 18 -9.90 27.50 31.62
CA GLN A 18 -9.57 28.83 32.15
C GLN A 18 -9.67 28.88 33.69
N ALA A 19 -10.73 28.31 34.27
CA ALA A 19 -10.88 28.21 35.72
C ALA A 19 -9.76 27.42 36.36
N PHE A 20 -9.38 26.29 35.75
CA PHE A 20 -8.29 25.42 36.19
C PHE A 20 -6.92 26.14 36.17
N LEU A 21 -6.62 26.85 35.07
CA LEU A 21 -5.38 27.61 34.92
C LEU A 21 -5.29 28.79 35.91
N HIS A 22 -6.42 29.40 36.27
CA HIS A 22 -6.46 30.49 37.22
C HIS A 22 -6.16 30.04 38.68
N TYR A 23 -6.42 28.76 38.97
CA TYR A 23 -6.16 28.20 40.33
C TYR A 23 -4.74 27.64 40.49
N MET A 24 -3.99 27.46 39.39
CA MET A 24 -2.65 26.89 39.43
C MET A 24 -1.58 27.97 39.72
N SER A 25 -0.63 27.69 40.61
CA SER A 25 0.54 28.53 40.77
C SER A 25 1.45 28.48 39.53
N SER A 26 2.23 29.56 39.33
CA SER A 26 3.15 29.66 38.20
C SER A 26 4.13 28.45 38.08
N LYS A 27 4.50 27.82 39.20
CA LYS A 27 5.33 26.62 39.23
C LYS A 27 4.59 25.37 38.72
N GLN A 28 3.30 25.25 39.04
CA GLN A 28 2.47 24.13 38.54
C GLN A 28 2.18 24.23 37.04
N ILE A 29 1.97 25.47 36.55
CA ILE A 29 1.81 25.72 35.12
C ILE A 29 3.08 25.39 34.37
N LEU A 30 4.26 25.72 34.90
CA LEU A 30 5.55 25.39 34.31
C LEU A 30 5.77 23.86 34.23
N ILE A 31 5.41 23.12 35.31
CA ILE A 31 5.48 21.65 35.32
C ILE A 31 4.51 21.05 34.29
N LEU A 32 3.32 21.58 34.15
CA LEU A 32 2.33 21.14 33.16
C LEU A 32 2.84 21.34 31.74
N ILE A 33 3.45 22.51 31.44
CA ILE A 33 4.04 22.81 30.13
C ILE A 33 5.23 21.89 29.83
N ILE A 34 6.04 21.54 30.82
CA ILE A 34 7.17 20.62 30.64
C ILE A 34 6.68 19.18 30.41
N LEU A 35 5.56 18.79 31.02
CA LEU A 35 5.00 17.44 30.88
C LEU A 35 4.12 17.28 29.61
N LEU A 36 3.60 18.39 29.03
CA LEU A 36 2.77 18.35 27.82
C LEU A 36 3.42 17.59 26.64
N PRO A 37 4.73 17.74 26.33
CA PRO A 37 5.36 16.98 25.26
C PRO A 37 5.41 15.46 25.52
N PHE A 38 5.30 15.02 26.77
CA PHE A 38 5.24 13.58 27.07
C PHE A 38 3.86 12.95 26.80
N PHE A 39 2.81 13.75 26.62
CA PHE A 39 1.46 13.30 26.27
C PHE A 39 1.13 13.46 24.78
N VAL A 40 1.97 14.14 24.01
CA VAL A 40 1.91 14.11 22.55
C VAL A 40 2.61 12.84 22.08
N ASN A 41 2.10 11.69 22.47
CA ASN A 41 2.30 10.47 21.71
C ASN A 41 1.50 10.69 20.44
N GLY A 42 2.15 11.10 19.35
CA GLY A 42 1.59 10.93 18.05
C GLY A 42 1.13 9.48 17.95
N GLN A 43 -0.14 9.25 17.74
CA GLN A 43 -0.61 7.94 17.32
C GLN A 43 0.02 7.68 15.95
N PHE A 44 1.26 7.19 15.94
CA PHE A 44 1.72 6.40 14.83
C PHE A 44 0.81 5.18 14.87
N ASN A 45 -0.12 5.09 13.94
CA ASN A 45 -0.87 3.86 13.73
C ASN A 45 0.16 2.75 13.64
N ASP A 46 0.00 1.72 14.48
CA ASP A 46 0.87 0.54 14.42
C ASP A 46 0.88 0.05 12.98
N LYS A 47 2.07 -0.03 12.39
CA LYS A 47 2.24 -0.51 11.02
C LYS A 47 1.75 -1.95 10.93
N LYS A 48 0.88 -2.23 9.97
CA LYS A 48 0.47 -3.60 9.69
C LYS A 48 1.68 -4.42 9.24
N THR A 49 1.73 -5.66 9.68
CA THR A 49 2.79 -6.59 9.30
C THR A 49 2.18 -7.79 8.58
N TYR A 50 2.78 -8.18 7.47
CA TYR A 50 2.47 -9.40 6.75
C TYR A 50 3.67 -10.35 6.83
N GLU A 51 3.45 -11.55 7.38
CA GLU A 51 4.44 -12.63 7.40
C GLU A 51 4.39 -13.39 6.08
N ILE A 52 5.41 -13.19 5.24
CA ILE A 52 5.49 -13.82 3.93
C ILE A 52 6.04 -15.25 4.01
N LYS A 53 5.51 -16.15 3.20
CA LYS A 53 5.93 -17.55 3.14
C LYS A 53 6.79 -17.79 1.90
N LYS A 54 7.93 -18.47 2.08
CA LYS A 54 8.72 -19.02 0.97
C LYS A 54 8.07 -20.30 0.45
N ILE A 55 8.00 -20.44 -0.86
CA ILE A 55 7.38 -21.56 -1.56
C ILE A 55 8.39 -22.26 -2.46
N GLU A 56 8.13 -23.53 -2.79
CA GLU A 56 8.92 -24.31 -3.73
C GLU A 56 8.29 -24.29 -5.12
N ASP A 57 6.97 -24.48 -5.18
CA ASP A 57 6.20 -24.51 -6.44
C ASP A 57 5.56 -23.15 -6.67
N ALA A 58 5.94 -22.49 -7.75
CA ALA A 58 5.40 -21.19 -8.15
C ALA A 58 3.94 -21.31 -8.61
N PRO A 59 3.06 -20.33 -8.29
CA PRO A 59 1.73 -20.27 -8.87
C PRO A 59 1.80 -20.03 -10.39
N ILE A 60 0.77 -20.46 -11.10
CA ILE A 60 0.60 -20.16 -12.52
C ILE A 60 -0.13 -18.82 -12.64
N ILE A 61 0.50 -17.86 -13.30
CA ILE A 61 -0.07 -16.51 -13.45
C ILE A 61 -1.05 -16.51 -14.63
N ASP A 62 -2.26 -17.03 -14.39
CA ASP A 62 -3.30 -17.20 -15.41
C ASP A 62 -4.64 -16.51 -15.05
N GLY A 63 -4.71 -15.87 -13.86
CA GLY A 63 -5.90 -15.20 -13.35
C GLY A 63 -6.90 -16.16 -12.69
N ASN A 64 -6.54 -17.42 -12.47
CA ASN A 64 -7.42 -18.38 -11.81
C ASN A 64 -7.04 -18.55 -10.34
N MET A 65 -8.04 -18.52 -9.45
CA MET A 65 -7.87 -18.71 -8.00
C MET A 65 -7.65 -20.18 -7.58
N ASN A 66 -7.39 -21.09 -8.53
CA ASN A 66 -7.38 -22.53 -8.30
C ASN A 66 -6.05 -23.07 -7.78
N ASP A 67 -4.98 -22.29 -7.79
CA ASP A 67 -3.71 -22.73 -7.24
C ASP A 67 -3.80 -22.96 -5.74
N LYS A 68 -3.41 -24.14 -5.31
CA LYS A 68 -3.49 -24.59 -3.91
C LYS A 68 -2.77 -23.62 -2.96
N ILE A 69 -1.67 -23.02 -3.42
CA ILE A 69 -0.89 -22.10 -2.59
C ILE A 69 -1.74 -20.95 -2.06
N TRP A 70 -2.67 -20.43 -2.85
CA TRP A 70 -3.54 -19.32 -2.42
C TRP A 70 -4.46 -19.68 -1.24
N THR A 71 -4.67 -20.98 -0.94
CA THR A 71 -5.45 -21.43 0.22
C THR A 71 -4.63 -21.53 1.51
N GLU A 72 -3.30 -21.56 1.41
CA GLU A 72 -2.40 -21.84 2.52
C GLU A 72 -1.72 -20.59 3.12
N LEU A 73 -1.93 -19.44 2.51
CA LEU A 73 -1.24 -18.20 2.87
C LEU A 73 -2.05 -17.32 3.83
N ASN A 74 -1.36 -16.50 4.60
CA ASN A 74 -1.95 -15.43 5.37
C ASN A 74 -2.66 -14.45 4.44
N ILE A 75 -3.63 -13.71 4.98
CA ILE A 75 -4.42 -12.75 4.22
C ILE A 75 -4.16 -11.35 4.78
N ALA A 76 -3.66 -10.46 3.93
CA ALA A 76 -3.68 -9.02 4.19
C ALA A 76 -5.08 -8.49 3.83
N ARG A 77 -5.76 -7.89 4.80
CA ARG A 77 -7.15 -7.41 4.71
C ARG A 77 -7.35 -6.10 5.47
N ASP A 78 -8.59 -5.65 5.53
CA ASP A 78 -9.01 -4.46 6.28
C ASP A 78 -8.36 -3.18 5.72
N PHE A 79 -8.55 -2.96 4.43
CA PHE A 79 -8.07 -1.76 3.76
C PHE A 79 -8.80 -0.53 4.30
N THR A 80 -8.08 0.59 4.31
CA THR A 80 -8.58 1.86 4.84
C THR A 80 -8.63 2.88 3.72
N GLN A 81 -9.69 3.66 3.66
CA GLN A 81 -9.89 4.66 2.62
C GLN A 81 -8.85 5.79 2.73
N ILE A 82 -8.22 6.10 1.60
CA ILE A 82 -7.34 7.26 1.44
C ILE A 82 -8.19 8.47 1.04
N SER A 83 -9.02 8.30 0.02
CA SER A 83 -9.89 9.33 -0.53
C SER A 83 -11.28 8.77 -0.88
N PRO A 84 -12.36 9.56 -0.82
CA PRO A 84 -12.44 10.95 -0.35
C PRO A 84 -12.48 11.09 1.19
N ASN A 85 -12.74 10.02 1.95
CA ASN A 85 -12.91 10.08 3.41
C ASN A 85 -11.78 9.34 4.10
N ASN A 86 -10.65 10.02 4.30
CA ASN A 86 -9.46 9.43 4.89
C ASN A 86 -9.74 8.74 6.23
N GLY A 87 -9.23 7.52 6.40
CA GLY A 87 -9.34 6.74 7.61
C GLY A 87 -10.62 5.90 7.73
N PHE A 88 -11.58 5.96 6.78
CA PHE A 88 -12.77 5.12 6.80
C PHE A 88 -12.43 3.68 6.39
N SER A 89 -13.17 2.72 6.94
CA SER A 89 -13.05 1.33 6.51
C SER A 89 -13.58 1.13 5.10
N GLU A 90 -13.06 0.10 4.41
CA GLU A 90 -13.60 -0.34 3.12
C GLU A 90 -15.07 -0.76 3.24
N ARG A 91 -15.79 -0.65 2.14
CA ARG A 91 -17.20 -1.03 2.07
C ARG A 91 -17.38 -2.53 2.35
N PRO A 92 -18.40 -2.95 3.12
CA PRO A 92 -18.60 -4.37 3.48
C PRO A 92 -18.66 -5.32 2.29
N ASN A 93 -19.17 -4.84 1.14
CA ASN A 93 -19.38 -5.63 -0.08
C ASN A 93 -18.25 -5.46 -1.12
N GLN A 94 -17.17 -4.76 -0.77
CA GLN A 94 -16.08 -4.44 -1.67
C GLN A 94 -14.73 -4.59 -0.96
N LYS A 95 -14.61 -5.65 -0.19
CA LYS A 95 -13.39 -5.98 0.53
C LYS A 95 -12.26 -6.37 -0.41
N THR A 96 -11.06 -6.18 0.09
CA THR A 96 -9.84 -6.56 -0.60
C THR A 96 -9.07 -7.56 0.25
N GLU A 97 -8.67 -8.67 -0.36
CA GLU A 97 -7.84 -9.69 0.28
C GLU A 97 -6.60 -9.94 -0.57
N VAL A 98 -5.44 -9.82 0.04
CA VAL A 98 -4.15 -10.05 -0.63
C VAL A 98 -3.40 -11.16 0.06
N LYS A 99 -2.82 -12.04 -0.73
CA LYS A 99 -1.96 -13.15 -0.32
C LYS A 99 -0.62 -13.00 -1.01
N ILE A 100 0.46 -13.14 -0.25
CA ILE A 100 1.81 -12.86 -0.75
C ILE A 100 2.71 -14.05 -0.40
N CYS A 101 3.46 -14.52 -1.39
CA CYS A 101 4.50 -15.53 -1.21
C CYS A 101 5.69 -15.24 -2.12
N PHE A 102 6.78 -15.97 -1.95
CA PHE A 102 7.96 -15.81 -2.78
C PHE A 102 8.72 -17.14 -2.94
N ASP A 103 9.47 -17.23 -4.01
CA ASP A 103 10.45 -18.28 -4.24
C ASP A 103 11.88 -17.69 -4.33
N ASN A 104 12.80 -18.37 -4.96
CA ASN A 104 14.16 -17.88 -5.14
C ASN A 104 14.30 -16.79 -6.22
N LYS A 105 13.28 -16.58 -7.05
CA LYS A 105 13.34 -15.72 -8.25
C LYS A 105 12.34 -14.58 -8.21
N ASN A 106 11.15 -14.84 -7.66
CA ASN A 106 10.02 -13.92 -7.77
C ASN A 106 9.31 -13.75 -6.43
N ILE A 107 8.65 -12.62 -6.28
CA ILE A 107 7.58 -12.41 -5.30
C ILE A 107 6.24 -12.46 -6.03
N TYR A 108 5.24 -13.09 -5.42
CA TYR A 108 3.93 -13.36 -5.99
C TYR A 108 2.83 -12.74 -5.15
N PHE A 109 1.82 -12.20 -5.83
CA PHE A 109 0.62 -11.67 -5.21
C PHE A 109 -0.60 -12.32 -5.83
N GLY A 110 -1.51 -12.82 -5.00
CA GLY A 110 -2.86 -13.22 -5.36
C GLY A 110 -3.83 -12.29 -4.67
N VAL A 111 -4.61 -11.53 -5.44
CA VAL A 111 -5.44 -10.44 -4.95
C VAL A 111 -6.88 -10.66 -5.35
N MET A 112 -7.76 -10.85 -4.36
CA MET A 112 -9.20 -10.87 -4.58
C MET A 112 -9.82 -9.53 -4.17
N MET A 113 -10.43 -8.89 -5.12
CA MET A 113 -11.15 -7.63 -4.95
C MET A 113 -12.64 -7.89 -5.10
N TYR A 114 -13.30 -8.10 -3.96
CA TYR A 114 -14.74 -8.39 -3.95
C TYR A 114 -15.56 -7.22 -4.45
N ASP A 115 -16.63 -7.54 -5.15
CA ASP A 115 -17.60 -6.60 -5.65
C ASP A 115 -18.95 -7.29 -5.91
N ASN A 116 -20.02 -6.79 -5.30
CA ASN A 116 -21.37 -7.37 -5.49
C ASN A 116 -21.99 -7.01 -6.85
N TYR A 117 -21.34 -6.13 -7.61
CA TYR A 117 -21.82 -5.70 -8.93
C TYR A 117 -20.69 -5.83 -9.96
N PRO A 118 -20.24 -7.05 -10.28
CA PRO A 118 -19.08 -7.26 -11.14
C PRO A 118 -19.26 -6.69 -12.55
N ASP A 119 -20.48 -6.65 -13.06
CA ASP A 119 -20.81 -6.00 -14.34
C ASP A 119 -20.58 -4.48 -14.34
N SER A 120 -20.47 -3.88 -13.16
CA SER A 120 -20.22 -2.44 -12.99
C SER A 120 -18.75 -2.12 -12.73
N ILE A 121 -17.88 -3.11 -12.74
CA ILE A 121 -16.42 -2.93 -12.67
C ILE A 121 -15.97 -2.22 -13.94
N LEU A 122 -15.36 -1.05 -13.77
CA LEU A 122 -14.83 -0.28 -14.89
C LEU A 122 -13.52 -0.91 -15.35
N LYS A 123 -13.42 -1.16 -16.67
CA LYS A 123 -12.29 -1.89 -17.30
C LYS A 123 -11.96 -1.36 -18.70
N GLU A 124 -11.83 -0.05 -18.81
CA GLU A 124 -11.39 0.56 -20.05
C GLU A 124 -9.98 0.08 -20.41
N LEU A 125 -9.80 -0.38 -21.64
CA LEU A 125 -8.49 -0.74 -22.17
C LEU A 125 -7.69 0.52 -22.51
N ALA A 126 -6.42 0.46 -22.20
CA ALA A 126 -5.46 1.52 -22.51
C ALA A 126 -4.12 0.91 -22.94
N VAL A 127 -3.22 1.75 -23.41
CA VAL A 127 -1.83 1.36 -23.59
C VAL A 127 -1.15 1.22 -22.22
N ARG A 128 -0.10 0.39 -22.12
CA ARG A 128 0.74 0.29 -20.93
C ARG A 128 1.12 1.69 -20.42
N ASP A 129 1.22 1.86 -19.12
CA ASP A 129 1.58 3.10 -18.41
C ASP A 129 0.57 4.25 -18.52
N ASN A 130 -0.61 4.00 -19.08
CA ASN A 130 -1.71 4.95 -19.07
C ASN A 130 -2.60 4.76 -17.82
N ASN A 131 -2.28 5.47 -16.76
CA ASN A 131 -3.01 5.43 -15.49
C ASN A 131 -4.31 6.26 -15.50
N ASN A 132 -4.63 6.95 -16.62
CA ASN A 132 -5.81 7.80 -16.75
C ASN A 132 -7.03 7.05 -17.32
N ALA A 133 -6.89 5.78 -17.69
CA ALA A 133 -8.00 4.96 -18.15
C ALA A 133 -9.11 4.89 -17.10
N ASN A 134 -10.36 4.84 -17.58
CA ASN A 134 -11.52 4.71 -16.69
C ASN A 134 -11.71 3.24 -16.29
N ALA A 135 -10.85 2.77 -15.41
CA ALA A 135 -10.79 1.39 -14.95
C ALA A 135 -10.52 1.31 -13.44
N ASP A 136 -11.07 0.28 -12.81
CA ASP A 136 -10.67 -0.10 -11.45
C ASP A 136 -9.21 -0.56 -11.48
N GLN A 137 -8.47 -0.32 -10.38
CA GLN A 137 -7.02 -0.52 -10.35
C GLN A 137 -6.59 -1.13 -9.03
N PHE A 138 -5.48 -1.88 -9.08
CA PHE A 138 -4.76 -2.33 -7.91
C PHE A 138 -3.27 -2.03 -8.08
N ALA A 139 -2.67 -1.41 -7.07
CA ALA A 139 -1.26 -1.04 -7.05
C ALA A 139 -0.53 -1.70 -5.88
N ILE A 140 0.70 -2.10 -6.13
CA ILE A 140 1.64 -2.66 -5.17
C ILE A 140 2.80 -1.67 -5.06
N TYR A 141 3.09 -1.22 -3.85
CA TYR A 141 4.19 -0.31 -3.52
C TYR A 141 5.20 -1.06 -2.67
N ILE A 142 6.44 -1.17 -3.14
CA ILE A 142 7.51 -1.91 -2.46
C ILE A 142 8.72 -1.01 -2.27
N ASP A 143 9.13 -0.80 -1.02
CA ASP A 143 10.43 -0.22 -0.65
C ASP A 143 11.30 -1.29 0.01
N PRO A 144 12.20 -1.92 -0.74
CA PRO A 144 13.06 -2.98 -0.21
C PRO A 144 14.14 -2.48 0.76
N PHE A 145 14.38 -1.17 0.82
CA PHE A 145 15.33 -0.56 1.76
C PHE A 145 14.64 -0.10 3.06
N SER A 146 13.31 -0.05 3.06
CA SER A 146 12.48 0.37 4.20
C SER A 146 12.87 1.74 4.78
N ASN A 147 13.29 2.66 3.94
CA ASN A 147 13.76 3.98 4.32
C ASN A 147 13.02 5.14 3.62
N GLY A 148 12.02 4.84 2.79
CA GLY A 148 11.20 5.81 2.06
C GLY A 148 11.93 6.55 0.93
N GLN A 149 13.16 6.14 0.58
CA GLN A 149 13.94 6.84 -0.45
C GLN A 149 13.67 6.33 -1.86
N ILE A 150 13.42 5.03 -1.99
CA ILE A 150 13.14 4.39 -3.27
C ILE A 150 12.00 3.39 -3.07
N GLU A 151 10.90 3.63 -3.74
CA GLU A 151 9.74 2.77 -3.77
C GLU A 151 9.42 2.39 -5.23
N TYR A 152 9.04 1.16 -5.46
CA TYR A 152 8.60 0.65 -6.75
C TYR A 152 7.09 0.52 -6.73
N GLU A 153 6.43 1.16 -7.68
CA GLU A 153 5.00 1.04 -7.95
C GLU A 153 4.78 0.07 -9.11
N LEU A 154 3.92 -0.93 -8.91
CA LEU A 154 3.46 -1.84 -9.96
C LEU A 154 1.94 -1.88 -9.88
N MET A 155 1.26 -1.44 -10.93
CA MET A 155 -0.18 -1.30 -10.97
C MET A 155 -0.79 -2.11 -12.10
N VAL A 156 -1.95 -2.70 -11.86
CA VAL A 156 -2.75 -3.43 -12.85
C VAL A 156 -4.19 -2.93 -12.79
N SER A 157 -4.76 -2.62 -13.95
CA SER A 157 -6.18 -2.31 -14.05
C SER A 157 -7.02 -3.58 -14.16
N ALA A 158 -8.33 -3.47 -13.89
CA ALA A 158 -9.28 -4.57 -14.10
C ALA A 158 -9.40 -5.01 -15.58
N ALA A 159 -8.84 -4.25 -16.52
CA ALA A 159 -8.67 -4.62 -17.92
C ALA A 159 -7.35 -5.36 -18.19
N GLY A 160 -6.50 -5.59 -17.18
CA GLY A 160 -5.20 -6.24 -17.31
C GLY A 160 -4.09 -5.32 -17.84
N VAL A 161 -4.30 -4.00 -17.88
CA VAL A 161 -3.27 -3.05 -18.31
C VAL A 161 -2.30 -2.83 -17.16
N GLN A 162 -1.01 -3.05 -17.44
CA GLN A 162 0.07 -2.81 -16.50
C GLN A 162 0.60 -1.39 -16.58
N SER A 163 1.08 -0.90 -15.44
CA SER A 163 1.84 0.33 -15.32
C SER A 163 2.85 0.18 -14.21
N ASP A 164 4.01 0.76 -14.37
CA ASP A 164 5.03 0.78 -13.33
C ASP A 164 5.76 2.12 -13.24
N ALA A 165 6.30 2.40 -12.07
CA ALA A 165 7.07 3.59 -11.80
C ALA A 165 8.07 3.35 -10.67
N LYS A 166 9.11 4.17 -10.64
CA LYS A 166 10.03 4.27 -9.53
C LYS A 166 9.82 5.60 -8.83
N ILE A 167 9.43 5.54 -7.58
CA ILE A 167 9.15 6.71 -6.74
C ILE A 167 10.36 7.00 -5.88
N THR A 168 10.76 8.27 -5.82
CA THR A 168 11.79 8.79 -4.92
C THR A 168 11.20 9.93 -4.10
N THR A 169 11.92 10.39 -3.09
CA THR A 169 11.50 11.54 -2.27
C THR A 169 11.26 12.83 -3.07
N SER A 170 11.81 12.93 -4.28
CA SER A 170 11.75 14.16 -5.10
C SER A 170 11.01 13.99 -6.44
N SER A 171 10.77 12.77 -6.89
CA SER A 171 10.22 12.53 -8.22
C SER A 171 9.57 11.16 -8.36
N VAL A 172 8.64 11.07 -9.33
CA VAL A 172 8.07 9.82 -9.83
C VAL A 172 8.64 9.61 -11.23
N ASP A 173 9.48 8.59 -11.39
CA ASP A 173 10.07 8.21 -12.67
C ASP A 173 9.20 7.13 -13.34
N LYS A 174 8.38 7.54 -14.29
CA LYS A 174 7.52 6.66 -15.12
C LYS A 174 8.24 6.08 -16.34
N SER A 175 9.52 6.43 -16.54
CA SER A 175 10.34 5.81 -17.58
C SER A 175 11.03 4.53 -17.10
N TRP A 176 10.92 4.22 -15.81
CA TRP A 176 11.34 2.92 -15.30
C TRP A 176 10.36 1.85 -15.76
N ASP A 177 10.83 0.93 -16.56
CA ASP A 177 10.05 -0.13 -17.21
C ASP A 177 10.55 -1.48 -16.71
N ALA A 178 9.72 -2.16 -15.92
CA ALA A 178 10.02 -3.47 -15.36
C ALA A 178 9.43 -4.59 -16.21
N VAL A 179 10.12 -5.72 -16.23
CA VAL A 179 9.61 -6.95 -16.85
C VAL A 179 8.99 -7.83 -15.77
N TRP A 180 7.67 -7.87 -15.71
CA TRP A 180 6.88 -8.63 -14.75
C TRP A 180 5.60 -9.17 -15.37
N ASN A 181 4.97 -10.15 -14.74
CA ASN A 181 3.78 -10.80 -15.26
C ASN A 181 2.58 -10.54 -14.37
N SER A 182 1.42 -10.35 -14.99
CA SER A 182 0.14 -10.29 -14.29
C SER A 182 -0.97 -10.90 -15.14
N SER A 183 -1.99 -11.37 -14.47
CA SER A 183 -3.21 -11.88 -15.12
C SER A 183 -4.43 -11.49 -14.30
N VAL A 184 -5.50 -11.09 -14.98
CA VAL A 184 -6.74 -10.62 -14.37
C VAL A 184 -7.91 -11.47 -14.87
N LYS A 185 -8.83 -11.80 -13.97
CA LYS A 185 -10.09 -12.43 -14.31
C LYS A 185 -11.24 -11.87 -13.50
N ILE A 186 -12.35 -11.59 -14.17
CA ILE A 186 -13.60 -11.17 -13.52
C ILE A 186 -14.38 -12.42 -13.13
N TYR A 187 -14.89 -12.42 -11.90
CA TYR A 187 -15.76 -13.44 -11.31
C TYR A 187 -17.10 -12.84 -10.90
N ASP A 188 -18.07 -13.68 -10.58
CA ASP A 188 -19.41 -13.25 -10.15
C ASP A 188 -19.40 -12.45 -8.84
N ASN A 189 -18.33 -12.52 -8.07
CA ASN A 189 -18.18 -11.85 -6.78
C ASN A 189 -17.04 -10.80 -6.75
N GLY A 190 -16.52 -10.40 -7.91
CA GLY A 190 -15.45 -9.41 -8.02
C GLY A 190 -14.43 -9.70 -9.10
N TRP A 191 -13.19 -9.32 -8.90
CA TRP A 191 -12.09 -9.64 -9.81
C TRP A 191 -10.85 -10.11 -9.06
N PHE A 192 -10.16 -11.03 -9.68
CA PHE A 192 -8.94 -11.62 -9.16
C PHE A 192 -7.76 -11.19 -10.02
N LEU A 193 -6.66 -10.89 -9.36
CA LEU A 193 -5.41 -10.50 -9.96
C LEU A 193 -4.30 -11.40 -9.43
N GLU A 194 -3.51 -11.94 -10.32
CA GLU A 194 -2.23 -12.57 -10.01
C GLU A 194 -1.09 -11.73 -10.55
N VAL A 195 -0.03 -11.63 -9.76
CA VAL A 195 1.19 -10.89 -10.12
C VAL A 195 2.41 -11.72 -9.77
N SER A 196 3.40 -11.72 -10.64
CA SER A 196 4.75 -12.24 -10.41
C SER A 196 5.78 -11.18 -10.73
N ILE A 197 6.55 -10.76 -9.73
CA ILE A 197 7.59 -9.74 -9.86
C ILE A 197 8.95 -10.40 -9.66
N PRO A 198 9.81 -10.47 -10.71
CA PRO A 198 11.16 -10.99 -10.55
C PRO A 198 12.01 -10.11 -9.64
N PHE A 199 12.75 -10.69 -8.70
CA PHE A 199 13.68 -9.95 -7.86
C PHE A 199 14.75 -9.21 -8.67
N SER A 200 15.02 -9.66 -9.89
CA SER A 200 15.91 -8.95 -10.82
C SER A 200 15.44 -7.55 -11.20
N GLN A 201 14.16 -7.24 -11.06
CA GLN A 201 13.61 -5.92 -11.35
C GLN A 201 13.76 -4.95 -10.17
N LEU A 202 13.91 -5.47 -8.95
CA LEU A 202 14.02 -4.69 -7.73
C LEU A 202 15.47 -4.56 -7.28
N ARG A 203 15.84 -3.44 -6.67
CA ARG A 203 17.11 -3.29 -5.95
C ARG A 203 16.83 -3.44 -4.46
N PHE A 204 17.55 -4.31 -3.81
CA PHE A 204 17.42 -4.57 -2.38
C PHE A 204 18.77 -4.89 -1.75
N PRO A 205 18.96 -4.61 -0.46
CA PRO A 205 20.17 -4.98 0.29
C PRO A 205 20.16 -6.46 0.64
N GLU A 206 21.35 -7.06 0.76
CA GLU A 206 21.48 -8.51 1.00
C GLU A 206 21.08 -8.97 2.42
N ASN A 207 21.07 -8.05 3.39
CA ASN A 207 20.99 -8.40 4.82
C ASN A 207 19.77 -7.79 5.52
N ILE A 208 18.67 -7.57 4.81
CA ILE A 208 17.41 -7.11 5.41
C ILE A 208 16.38 -8.23 5.31
N ASP A 209 15.76 -8.56 6.44
CA ASP A 209 14.75 -9.60 6.55
C ASP A 209 13.31 -9.09 6.33
N TYR A 210 13.12 -7.80 6.14
CA TYR A 210 11.83 -7.15 5.95
C TYR A 210 11.90 -6.04 4.91
N TRP A 211 10.79 -5.80 4.23
CA TRP A 211 10.60 -4.68 3.30
C TRP A 211 9.44 -3.82 3.74
N SER A 212 9.43 -2.55 3.42
CA SER A 212 8.20 -1.77 3.52
C SER A 212 7.32 -2.06 2.31
N ILE A 213 6.03 -2.26 2.57
CA ILE A 213 5.05 -2.55 1.53
C ILE A 213 3.74 -1.83 1.82
N ASN A 214 3.13 -1.29 0.79
CA ASN A 214 1.73 -0.95 0.82
C ASN A 214 1.03 -1.44 -0.45
N MET A 215 -0.27 -1.56 -0.38
CA MET A 215 -1.09 -2.00 -1.48
C MET A 215 -2.30 -1.08 -1.53
N ALA A 216 -2.69 -0.66 -2.73
CA ALA A 216 -3.82 0.24 -2.89
C ALA A 216 -4.81 -0.30 -3.93
N ARG A 217 -6.09 -0.10 -3.67
CA ARG A 217 -7.20 -0.40 -4.58
C ARG A 217 -7.93 0.89 -4.92
N GLY A 218 -8.09 1.16 -6.21
CA GLY A 218 -8.96 2.23 -6.72
C GLY A 218 -10.28 1.64 -7.24
N ILE A 219 -11.43 2.11 -6.73
CA ILE A 219 -12.76 1.79 -7.22
C ILE A 219 -13.27 2.99 -8.02
N ARG A 220 -13.07 2.95 -9.31
CA ARG A 220 -13.23 4.11 -10.18
C ARG A 220 -14.65 4.68 -10.20
N ARG A 221 -15.67 3.82 -10.21
CA ARG A 221 -17.07 4.27 -10.23
C ARG A 221 -17.48 5.08 -9.00
N TYR A 222 -16.82 4.88 -7.86
CA TYR A 222 -17.05 5.62 -6.63
C TYR A 222 -16.02 6.73 -6.40
N ARG A 223 -14.93 6.76 -7.19
CA ARG A 223 -13.77 7.65 -6.98
C ARG A 223 -13.20 7.48 -5.58
N GLU A 224 -13.08 6.24 -5.17
CA GLU A 224 -12.57 5.85 -3.86
C GLU A 224 -11.26 5.12 -4.02
N ASP A 225 -10.27 5.49 -3.19
CA ASP A 225 -8.97 4.85 -3.09
C ASP A 225 -8.77 4.33 -1.67
N TYR A 226 -8.23 3.13 -1.56
CA TYR A 226 -8.02 2.42 -0.31
C TYR A 226 -6.58 1.92 -0.26
N SER A 227 -5.99 1.86 0.95
CA SER A 227 -4.68 1.25 1.18
C SER A 227 -4.73 0.21 2.27
N TRP A 228 -3.86 -0.79 2.17
CA TRP A 228 -3.74 -1.84 3.18
C TRP A 228 -3.23 -1.28 4.50
N ASN A 229 -2.05 -0.66 4.52
CA ASN A 229 -1.62 0.10 5.68
C ASN A 229 -2.25 1.49 5.63
N PRO A 230 -2.92 1.94 6.72
CA PRO A 230 -3.55 3.25 6.73
C PRO A 230 -2.58 4.37 6.41
N ILE A 231 -3.01 5.29 5.55
CA ILE A 231 -2.27 6.49 5.18
C ILE A 231 -2.96 7.71 5.76
N ASN A 232 -2.24 8.54 6.50
CA ASN A 232 -2.70 9.86 6.88
C ASN A 232 -2.30 10.85 5.79
N VAL A 233 -3.28 11.41 5.08
CA VAL A 233 -3.06 12.34 3.96
C VAL A 233 -2.56 13.72 4.37
N GLU A 234 -2.54 14.03 5.68
CA GLU A 234 -1.95 15.26 6.19
C GLU A 234 -0.41 15.25 6.13
N PHE A 235 0.19 14.05 6.02
CA PHE A 235 1.63 13.88 5.87
C PHE A 235 1.99 13.55 4.42
N SER A 236 2.97 14.25 3.88
CA SER A 236 3.39 14.13 2.47
C SER A 236 4.16 12.84 2.16
N ASP A 237 4.81 12.23 3.16
CA ASP A 237 5.70 11.08 2.95
C ASP A 237 4.93 9.76 3.04
N PHE A 238 4.22 9.40 1.97
CA PHE A 238 3.40 8.19 1.92
C PHE A 238 4.22 6.91 2.03
N SER A 239 5.40 6.86 1.43
CA SER A 239 6.30 5.70 1.49
C SER A 239 6.73 5.35 2.92
N LEU A 240 6.92 6.34 3.80
CA LEU A 240 7.24 6.13 5.21
C LEU A 240 6.07 5.56 6.02
N GLN A 241 4.84 5.70 5.50
CA GLN A 241 3.62 5.18 6.11
C GLN A 241 3.29 3.75 5.65
N ALA A 242 4.13 3.11 4.85
CA ALA A 242 3.93 1.73 4.42
C ALA A 242 3.99 0.75 5.59
N GLY A 243 3.29 -0.38 5.46
CA GLY A 243 3.35 -1.52 6.38
C GLY A 243 4.66 -2.32 6.20
N ILE A 244 4.74 -3.45 6.87
CA ILE A 244 5.94 -4.31 6.91
C ILE A 244 5.63 -5.64 6.24
N LEU A 245 6.46 -6.04 5.29
CA LEU A 245 6.53 -7.39 4.73
C LEU A 245 7.71 -8.09 5.40
N ASN A 246 7.43 -8.97 6.35
CA ASN A 246 8.43 -9.63 7.16
C ASN A 246 8.73 -11.04 6.66
N GLY A 247 9.98 -11.49 6.75
CA GLY A 247 10.37 -12.86 6.46
C GLY A 247 10.92 -13.09 5.05
N ILE A 248 11.24 -12.05 4.28
CA ILE A 248 12.00 -12.18 3.03
C ILE A 248 13.45 -12.51 3.39
N LYS A 249 13.83 -13.78 3.16
CA LYS A 249 15.15 -14.30 3.53
C LYS A 249 15.72 -15.17 2.43
N ASN A 250 17.06 -15.23 2.37
CA ASN A 250 17.78 -16.11 1.45
C ASN A 250 17.38 -15.88 -0.02
N ILE A 251 17.23 -14.62 -0.40
CA ILE A 251 17.15 -14.19 -1.79
C ILE A 251 18.48 -13.52 -2.16
N ASN A 252 18.99 -13.86 -3.34
CA ASN A 252 20.23 -13.27 -3.83
C ASN A 252 19.92 -12.00 -4.61
N SER A 253 20.62 -10.91 -4.28
CA SER A 253 20.58 -9.72 -5.12
C SER A 253 21.20 -10.06 -6.48
N PRO A 254 20.47 -9.85 -7.59
CA PRO A 254 20.99 -10.22 -8.90
C PRO A 254 22.20 -9.34 -9.28
N ILE A 255 23.24 -9.96 -9.84
CA ILE A 255 24.35 -9.23 -10.41
C ILE A 255 23.85 -8.47 -11.64
N ARG A 256 23.97 -7.15 -11.62
CA ARG A 256 23.59 -6.28 -12.73
C ARG A 256 24.86 -5.81 -13.44
N LEU A 257 25.09 -6.38 -14.61
CA LEU A 257 26.17 -5.97 -15.50
C LEU A 257 25.54 -5.30 -16.74
N SER A 258 25.78 -4.00 -16.92
CA SER A 258 25.43 -3.29 -18.14
C SER A 258 26.71 -3.09 -18.97
N LEU A 259 26.77 -3.68 -20.15
CA LEU A 259 27.85 -3.51 -21.10
C LEU A 259 27.36 -2.59 -22.23
N MET A 260 28.00 -1.43 -22.38
CA MET A 260 27.75 -0.50 -23.49
C MET A 260 28.99 -0.53 -24.44
N PRO A 261 29.07 -1.49 -25.37
CA PRO A 261 30.15 -1.48 -26.36
C PRO A 261 29.94 -0.31 -27.30
N TYR A 262 31.00 0.49 -27.55
CA TYR A 262 30.99 1.49 -28.60
C TYR A 262 32.22 1.31 -29.49
N ILE A 263 32.05 1.56 -30.77
CA ILE A 263 33.14 1.56 -31.76
C ILE A 263 33.21 2.97 -32.34
N SER A 264 34.39 3.59 -32.25
CA SER A 264 34.71 4.82 -32.98
C SER A 264 35.65 4.50 -34.13
N ILE A 265 35.31 4.93 -35.33
CA ILE A 265 36.16 4.83 -36.52
C ILE A 265 36.63 6.26 -36.83
N TYR A 266 37.97 6.44 -36.93
CA TYR A 266 38.60 7.69 -37.29
C TYR A 266 39.03 7.64 -38.74
#